data_da9558637cfbbe8933ac705e8ea52c66
#
_entry.id   da9558637cfbbe8933ac705e8ea52c66
#
_cell.length_a   1.000
_cell.length_b   1.000
_cell.length_c   1.000
_cell.angle_alpha   90.00
_cell.angle_beta   90.00
_cell.angle_gamma   90.00
#
_symmetry.space_group_name_H-M   'P 1'
#
loop_
_entity.id
_entity.type
_entity.pdbx_description
1 polymer ?
#
loop_
_entity_poly.entity_id
_entity_poly.type
_entity_poly.pdbx_seq_one_letter_code
_entity_poly.pdbx_strand_id
1 'polypeptide(L)'
;MKRILSSLLSAAAMLLAACGGANRPALPDFQEMTDPAAAFADWSAADAVPHASFVTTDRRFGKSQLPAVEPQQTCRLTAWRGERVSAQLLVWSAQPVEKVVCKVGRLTSEKGTLPDSALRARFVRYVMSDEFACGCCKRQPENFAAVLSADMLDERPSMALDACTVRPVWITVDVPQDAAPGLYRAPVTLSCDGSKERLELEVAVTSRTLPAPSEWGYHLDLWQHPAAVARVEGVEPWSDAHFEALKPVMKLLADAGQKVVTATLNKDPWNNQCYDAYADMIVWTKGADGTWSYDYTAFDRWVELMEGLGVDEQINCYSMLPWNNSLHYRDAVTGEWVDVIAEPGQPAFDEMWRPFLTDFVRHLDAKGWLAKSCIAMDERSPEQMEIAVAFLAEHAPQLGIALADNHNSYKRYAQLHDICVSARQEVAREDIAARRAAGQVTTYYVCCSHRYPNMFTFSDPAESTAAAWYAVANDYDGFLRWAYNSWTEEPLRDSRFRTWPAGDTYVVYPGARSSIRFERLREGIQDAEKIRVLRAELSRENSIEANRKREQLEATVAPFASREPGDDLHERLAAAKQLLNEL
;
A
#
# COMPACT_ATOMS: atom_id res chain seq x y z
N MET A 1 -30.75 61.43 2.29
CA MET A 1 -30.35 61.21 0.89
C MET A 1 -29.54 59.92 0.84
N LYS A 2 -30.18 58.83 0.66
CA LYS A 2 -30.44 58.03 -0.57
C LYS A 2 -29.15 57.49 -1.22
N ARG A 3 -29.02 56.16 -1.08
CA ARG A 3 -28.40 55.17 -2.02
C ARG A 3 -26.86 55.21 -2.08
N ILE A 4 -26.11 54.14 -1.87
CA ILE A 4 -26.13 52.83 -2.55
C ILE A 4 -25.55 51.78 -1.61
N LEU A 5 -26.35 50.82 -1.17
CA LEU A 5 -25.94 49.47 -0.79
C LEU A 5 -26.36 48.61 -1.99
N SER A 6 -25.45 47.90 -2.60
CA SER A 6 -25.72 46.63 -3.30
C SER A 6 -24.50 46.20 -4.11
N SER A 7 -24.15 44.94 -3.99
CA SER A 7 -23.30 44.15 -4.88
C SER A 7 -21.91 43.80 -4.35
N LEU A 8 -21.90 42.84 -3.42
CA LEU A 8 -20.78 41.93 -3.18
C LEU A 8 -21.34 40.63 -2.57
N LEU A 9 -22.14 39.94 -3.34
CA LEU A 9 -22.54 38.53 -3.09
C LEU A 9 -22.82 37.95 -4.48
N SER A 10 -21.83 37.28 -5.06
CA SER A 10 -21.99 36.29 -6.15
C SER A 10 -20.64 36.08 -6.83
N ALA A 11 -19.76 35.27 -6.24
CA ALA A 11 -18.66 34.62 -6.95
C ALA A 11 -18.05 33.49 -6.07
N ALA A 12 -18.90 32.57 -5.61
CA ALA A 12 -18.45 31.34 -4.93
C ALA A 12 -19.42 30.21 -5.30
N ALA A 13 -19.54 29.92 -6.58
CA ALA A 13 -20.19 28.71 -7.08
C ALA A 13 -19.89 28.63 -8.57
N MET A 14 -18.81 27.96 -8.97
CA MET A 14 -18.58 27.30 -10.25
C MET A 14 -17.10 26.96 -10.40
N LEU A 15 -16.68 25.88 -9.72
CA LEU A 15 -15.46 25.14 -10.05
C LEU A 15 -15.61 23.69 -9.57
N LEU A 16 -16.73 23.09 -9.96
CA LEU A 16 -16.99 21.67 -9.82
C LEU A 16 -17.56 21.19 -11.15
N ALA A 17 -16.71 20.95 -12.12
CA ALA A 17 -17.00 20.07 -13.26
C ALA A 17 -15.84 20.18 -14.26
N ALA A 18 -14.83 19.35 -14.11
CA ALA A 18 -14.02 18.81 -15.20
C ALA A 18 -13.04 17.76 -14.66
N CYS A 19 -13.53 16.72 -14.00
CA CYS A 19 -12.84 15.44 -14.03
C CYS A 19 -13.30 14.71 -15.29
N GLY A 20 -13.04 15.30 -16.44
CA GLY A 20 -12.99 14.60 -17.71
C GLY A 20 -11.78 13.66 -17.61
N GLY A 21 -12.03 12.36 -17.58
CA GLY A 21 -10.97 11.37 -17.71
C GLY A 21 -10.17 11.69 -18.97
N ALA A 22 -8.98 12.25 -18.81
CA ALA A 22 -8.02 12.30 -19.89
C ALA A 22 -7.86 10.85 -20.36
N ASN A 23 -8.10 10.60 -21.66
CA ASN A 23 -7.83 9.33 -22.31
C ASN A 23 -6.32 9.05 -22.13
N ARG A 24 -5.95 8.42 -21.02
CA ARG A 24 -4.62 7.84 -20.91
C ARG A 24 -4.50 6.82 -22.03
N PRO A 25 -3.42 6.85 -22.82
CA PRO A 25 -3.15 5.75 -23.71
C PRO A 25 -3.16 4.48 -22.85
N ALA A 26 -3.99 3.52 -23.22
CA ALA A 26 -3.99 2.24 -22.56
C ALA A 26 -2.54 1.70 -22.64
N LEU A 27 -1.96 1.32 -21.51
CA LEU A 27 -0.68 0.63 -21.52
C LEU A 27 -0.79 -0.55 -22.49
N PRO A 28 0.24 -0.79 -23.29
CA PRO A 28 0.20 -1.85 -24.29
C PRO A 28 -0.21 -3.18 -23.64
N ASP A 29 -1.01 -3.95 -24.36
CA ASP A 29 -1.36 -5.28 -23.90
C ASP A 29 -0.09 -6.14 -23.80
N PHE A 30 -0.03 -6.98 -22.79
CA PHE A 30 1.09 -7.88 -22.55
C PHE A 30 0.57 -9.32 -22.45
N GLN A 31 1.40 -10.26 -22.87
CA GLN A 31 1.14 -11.68 -22.67
C GLN A 31 1.68 -12.12 -21.31
N GLU A 32 0.85 -12.83 -20.57
CA GLU A 32 1.30 -13.52 -19.36
C GLU A 32 2.36 -14.58 -19.74
N MET A 33 3.27 -14.85 -18.82
CA MET A 33 4.25 -15.93 -19.03
C MET A 33 3.56 -17.30 -19.04
N THR A 34 4.23 -18.28 -19.62
CA THR A 34 3.76 -19.66 -19.62
C THR A 34 3.66 -20.20 -18.19
N ASP A 35 2.57 -20.85 -17.85
CA ASP A 35 2.37 -21.48 -16.54
C ASP A 35 3.19 -22.76 -16.44
N PRO A 36 4.17 -22.84 -15.54
CA PRO A 36 4.95 -24.07 -15.33
C PRO A 36 4.09 -25.25 -14.88
N ALA A 37 2.94 -24.99 -14.21
CA ALA A 37 2.03 -26.01 -13.72
C ALA A 37 1.15 -26.63 -14.84
N ALA A 38 1.10 -26.01 -16.01
CA ALA A 38 0.25 -26.49 -17.12
C ALA A 38 0.61 -27.92 -17.56
N ALA A 39 1.88 -28.31 -17.48
CA ALA A 39 2.35 -29.65 -17.85
C ALA A 39 1.82 -30.77 -16.92
N PHE A 40 1.32 -30.41 -15.74
CA PHE A 40 0.85 -31.35 -14.70
C PHE A 40 -0.66 -31.23 -14.45
N ALA A 41 -1.36 -30.40 -15.22
CA ALA A 41 -2.77 -30.12 -15.04
C ALA A 41 -3.63 -31.30 -15.57
N ASP A 42 -4.62 -31.72 -14.78
CA ASP A 42 -5.60 -32.71 -15.17
C ASP A 42 -6.98 -32.05 -15.31
N TRP A 43 -7.49 -32.03 -16.54
CA TRP A 43 -8.81 -31.51 -16.91
C TRP A 43 -9.77 -32.62 -17.39
N SER A 44 -9.42 -33.86 -17.17
CA SER A 44 -10.23 -35.00 -17.62
C SER A 44 -11.64 -35.05 -17.01
N ALA A 45 -11.81 -34.47 -15.84
CA ALA A 45 -13.10 -34.36 -15.16
C ALA A 45 -13.95 -33.14 -15.59
N ALA A 46 -13.39 -32.21 -16.40
CA ALA A 46 -14.09 -31.03 -16.85
C ALA A 46 -14.96 -31.34 -18.09
N ASP A 47 -16.15 -30.76 -18.15
CA ASP A 47 -16.95 -30.75 -19.34
C ASP A 47 -16.51 -29.65 -20.33
N ALA A 48 -17.18 -29.55 -21.47
CA ALA A 48 -16.82 -28.58 -22.52
C ALA A 48 -17.45 -27.20 -22.35
N VAL A 49 -18.26 -26.99 -21.30
CA VAL A 49 -18.98 -25.74 -21.09
C VAL A 49 -18.16 -24.81 -20.17
N PRO A 50 -18.06 -23.50 -20.46
CA PRO A 50 -17.50 -22.55 -19.52
C PRO A 50 -18.34 -22.47 -18.25
N HIS A 51 -17.66 -22.41 -17.12
CA HIS A 51 -18.27 -22.33 -15.79
C HIS A 51 -17.89 -21.04 -15.08
N ALA A 52 -18.75 -20.60 -14.15
CA ALA A 52 -18.44 -19.54 -13.22
C ALA A 52 -18.98 -19.83 -11.82
N SER A 53 -18.27 -19.33 -10.82
CA SER A 53 -18.67 -19.42 -9.41
C SER A 53 -18.08 -18.28 -8.61
N PHE A 54 -18.84 -17.73 -7.68
CA PHE A 54 -18.24 -16.94 -6.62
C PHE A 54 -17.37 -17.83 -5.72
N VAL A 55 -16.25 -17.27 -5.30
CA VAL A 55 -15.27 -17.96 -4.45
C VAL A 55 -14.74 -17.00 -3.38
N THR A 56 -14.06 -17.52 -2.37
CA THR A 56 -13.42 -16.70 -1.34
C THR A 56 -12.35 -15.78 -1.92
N THR A 57 -12.22 -14.58 -1.37
CA THR A 57 -11.12 -13.64 -1.66
C THR A 57 -9.81 -14.03 -0.98
N ASP A 58 -9.83 -15.02 -0.09
CA ASP A 58 -8.68 -15.47 0.71
C ASP A 58 -7.78 -16.47 -0.02
N ARG A 59 -8.17 -16.93 -1.20
CA ARG A 59 -7.40 -17.92 -1.97
C ARG A 59 -7.02 -17.44 -3.35
N ARG A 60 -5.85 -17.87 -3.81
CA ARG A 60 -5.43 -17.78 -5.21
C ARG A 60 -5.80 -19.06 -5.94
N PHE A 61 -6.14 -18.93 -7.20
CA PHE A 61 -6.45 -20.05 -8.08
C PHE A 61 -5.41 -20.13 -9.20
N GLY A 62 -4.80 -21.29 -9.36
CA GLY A 62 -3.79 -21.53 -10.40
C GLY A 62 -4.39 -21.43 -11.79
N LYS A 63 -3.63 -20.87 -12.75
CA LYS A 63 -4.13 -20.64 -14.12
C LYS A 63 -4.54 -21.93 -14.84
N SER A 64 -3.74 -22.98 -14.69
CA SER A 64 -3.91 -24.24 -15.42
C SER A 64 -4.53 -25.36 -14.57
N GLN A 65 -4.92 -25.09 -13.34
CA GLN A 65 -5.47 -26.10 -12.44
C GLN A 65 -7.00 -26.08 -12.45
N LEU A 66 -7.64 -27.22 -12.74
CA LEU A 66 -9.10 -27.35 -12.61
C LEU A 66 -9.52 -27.00 -11.17
N PRO A 67 -10.39 -25.99 -10.95
CA PRO A 67 -10.74 -25.57 -9.61
C PRO A 67 -11.69 -26.58 -8.94
N ALA A 68 -11.32 -27.01 -7.73
CA ALA A 68 -12.19 -27.78 -6.85
C ALA A 68 -13.02 -26.82 -5.98
N VAL A 69 -14.13 -26.33 -6.51
CA VAL A 69 -15.02 -25.38 -5.84
C VAL A 69 -16.47 -25.83 -5.94
N GLU A 70 -17.22 -25.64 -4.86
CA GLU A 70 -18.68 -25.81 -4.88
C GLU A 70 -19.31 -24.60 -5.59
N PRO A 71 -20.19 -24.82 -6.58
CA PRO A 71 -20.80 -23.73 -7.33
C PRO A 71 -21.61 -22.79 -6.43
N GLN A 72 -21.28 -21.50 -6.46
CA GLN A 72 -21.98 -20.44 -5.75
C GLN A 72 -22.44 -19.36 -6.72
N GLN A 73 -23.76 -19.24 -6.87
CA GLN A 73 -24.38 -18.28 -7.77
C GLN A 73 -24.63 -16.91 -7.12
N THR A 74 -24.55 -16.84 -5.78
CA THR A 74 -24.79 -15.61 -5.01
C THR A 74 -23.61 -15.35 -4.08
N CYS A 75 -23.05 -14.13 -4.17
CA CYS A 75 -22.08 -13.63 -3.19
C CYS A 75 -22.77 -12.66 -2.22
N ARG A 76 -22.58 -12.85 -0.92
CA ARG A 76 -23.12 -11.99 0.12
C ARG A 76 -22.01 -11.29 0.86
N LEU A 77 -22.04 -9.95 0.85
CA LEU A 77 -21.11 -9.08 1.54
C LEU A 77 -21.85 -8.23 2.58
N THR A 78 -21.16 -7.86 3.64
CA THR A 78 -21.64 -6.87 4.60
C THR A 78 -20.61 -5.74 4.66
N ALA A 79 -21.08 -4.50 4.64
CA ALA A 79 -20.22 -3.33 4.65
C ALA A 79 -20.76 -2.22 5.54
N TRP A 80 -19.87 -1.47 6.20
CA TRP A 80 -20.21 -0.17 6.73
C TRP A 80 -20.30 0.85 5.59
N ARG A 81 -20.97 1.97 5.81
CA ARG A 81 -20.92 3.11 4.89
C ARG A 81 -19.48 3.66 4.84
N GLY A 82 -19.00 4.03 3.68
CA GLY A 82 -17.61 4.46 3.48
C GLY A 82 -16.60 3.32 3.32
N GLU A 83 -17.04 2.07 3.43
CA GLU A 83 -16.16 0.90 3.30
C GLU A 83 -16.04 0.42 1.86
N ARG A 84 -14.87 -0.09 1.51
CA ARG A 84 -14.65 -0.89 0.31
C ARG A 84 -14.70 -2.36 0.67
N VAL A 85 -15.56 -3.11 -0.04
CA VAL A 85 -15.63 -4.57 0.05
C VAL A 85 -15.40 -5.21 -1.31
N SER A 86 -14.95 -6.46 -1.31
CA SER A 86 -14.61 -7.16 -2.55
C SER A 86 -15.22 -8.55 -2.62
N ALA A 87 -15.51 -8.99 -3.86
CA ALA A 87 -15.88 -10.36 -4.19
C ALA A 87 -14.95 -10.91 -5.27
N GLN A 88 -14.76 -12.22 -5.29
CA GLN A 88 -14.02 -12.91 -6.34
C GLN A 88 -14.97 -13.84 -7.11
N LEU A 89 -15.03 -13.67 -8.43
CA LEU A 89 -15.72 -14.55 -9.35
C LEU A 89 -14.66 -15.35 -10.12
N LEU A 90 -14.77 -16.66 -10.14
CA LEU A 90 -13.88 -17.52 -10.88
C LEU A 90 -14.57 -17.97 -12.18
N VAL A 91 -13.85 -17.92 -13.29
CA VAL A 91 -14.28 -18.40 -14.60
C VAL A 91 -13.28 -19.44 -15.06
N TRP A 92 -13.76 -20.59 -15.57
CA TRP A 92 -12.88 -21.62 -16.11
C TRP A 92 -13.53 -22.36 -17.27
N SER A 93 -12.71 -22.92 -18.15
CA SER A 93 -13.17 -23.70 -19.30
C SER A 93 -12.14 -24.72 -19.78
N ALA A 94 -12.58 -25.91 -20.11
CA ALA A 94 -11.76 -26.91 -20.80
C ALA A 94 -11.57 -26.58 -22.29
N GLN A 95 -12.44 -25.75 -22.87
CA GLN A 95 -12.36 -25.29 -24.25
C GLN A 95 -11.92 -23.82 -24.31
N PRO A 96 -11.27 -23.37 -25.38
CA PRO A 96 -10.94 -21.97 -25.54
C PRO A 96 -12.21 -21.12 -25.63
N VAL A 97 -12.18 -19.91 -25.04
CA VAL A 97 -13.24 -18.90 -25.14
C VAL A 97 -12.61 -17.62 -25.71
N GLU A 98 -13.06 -17.18 -26.88
CA GLU A 98 -12.48 -16.02 -27.55
C GLU A 98 -12.76 -14.73 -26.81
N LYS A 99 -13.93 -14.66 -26.16
CA LYS A 99 -14.36 -13.43 -25.47
C LYS A 99 -15.14 -13.72 -24.20
N VAL A 100 -14.49 -13.48 -23.07
CA VAL A 100 -15.12 -13.43 -21.74
C VAL A 100 -15.41 -11.98 -21.38
N VAL A 101 -16.64 -11.68 -20.99
CA VAL A 101 -17.08 -10.36 -20.52
C VAL A 101 -17.80 -10.54 -19.19
N CYS A 102 -17.34 -9.84 -18.17
CA CYS A 102 -18.04 -9.74 -16.88
C CYS A 102 -18.68 -8.36 -16.75
N LYS A 103 -20.01 -8.32 -16.62
CA LYS A 103 -20.77 -7.09 -16.37
C LYS A 103 -21.47 -7.18 -15.05
N VAL A 104 -21.25 -6.21 -14.19
CA VAL A 104 -22.00 -6.05 -12.95
C VAL A 104 -23.02 -4.93 -13.14
N GLY A 105 -24.27 -5.23 -12.83
CA GLY A 105 -25.36 -4.26 -12.88
C GLY A 105 -25.30 -3.29 -11.70
N ARG A 106 -26.27 -2.38 -11.65
CA ARG A 106 -26.36 -1.41 -10.54
C ARG A 106 -26.76 -2.10 -9.25
N LEU A 107 -26.11 -1.72 -8.16
CA LEU A 107 -26.51 -2.09 -6.81
C LEU A 107 -27.73 -1.29 -6.39
N THR A 108 -28.88 -1.95 -6.31
CA THR A 108 -30.18 -1.35 -5.99
C THR A 108 -30.80 -1.96 -4.74
N SER A 109 -31.50 -1.13 -3.98
CA SER A 109 -32.28 -1.50 -2.80
C SER A 109 -33.64 -0.81 -2.83
N GLU A 110 -34.51 -1.12 -1.89
CA GLU A 110 -35.79 -0.40 -1.71
C GLU A 110 -35.58 1.10 -1.40
N LYS A 111 -34.40 1.47 -0.87
CA LYS A 111 -34.06 2.83 -0.44
C LYS A 111 -33.27 3.64 -1.46
N GLY A 112 -32.88 3.04 -2.58
CA GLY A 112 -32.14 3.73 -3.62
C GLY A 112 -31.13 2.86 -4.36
N THR A 113 -30.31 3.52 -5.17
CA THR A 113 -29.28 2.89 -6.02
C THR A 113 -27.93 3.52 -5.71
N LEU A 114 -26.88 2.72 -5.55
CA LEU A 114 -25.53 3.24 -5.44
C LEU A 114 -25.06 3.79 -6.80
N PRO A 115 -24.17 4.79 -6.81
CA PRO A 115 -23.64 5.35 -8.06
C PRO A 115 -22.88 4.30 -8.87
N ASP A 116 -22.86 4.43 -10.20
CA ASP A 116 -22.19 3.48 -11.10
C ASP A 116 -20.68 3.37 -10.79
N SER A 117 -20.07 4.46 -10.29
CA SER A 117 -18.67 4.51 -9.87
C SER A 117 -18.36 3.68 -8.62
N ALA A 118 -19.39 3.30 -7.85
CA ALA A 118 -19.21 2.46 -6.66
C ALA A 118 -18.80 1.03 -6.98
N LEU A 119 -18.89 0.61 -8.24
CA LEU A 119 -18.75 -0.79 -8.61
C LEU A 119 -17.79 -0.96 -9.78
N ARG A 120 -16.79 -1.84 -9.61
CA ARG A 120 -15.79 -2.15 -10.64
C ARG A 120 -15.54 -3.65 -10.70
N ALA A 121 -15.50 -4.20 -11.91
CA ALA A 121 -15.07 -5.58 -12.17
C ALA A 121 -13.76 -5.54 -12.97
N ARG A 122 -12.73 -6.24 -12.49
CA ARG A 122 -11.40 -6.29 -13.08
C ARG A 122 -10.96 -7.73 -13.26
N PHE A 123 -10.41 -8.06 -14.40
CA PHE A 123 -9.80 -9.38 -14.60
C PHE A 123 -8.51 -9.48 -13.78
N VAL A 124 -8.30 -10.61 -13.13
CA VAL A 124 -7.04 -10.88 -12.45
C VAL A 124 -6.04 -11.46 -13.43
N ARG A 125 -4.90 -10.78 -13.60
CA ARG A 125 -3.80 -11.27 -14.42
C ARG A 125 -2.84 -12.10 -13.58
N TYR A 126 -2.18 -13.01 -14.25
CA TYR A 126 -1.16 -13.86 -13.64
C TYR A 126 0.22 -13.28 -13.87
N VAL A 127 1.03 -13.30 -12.81
CA VAL A 127 2.39 -12.78 -12.79
C VAL A 127 3.34 -13.89 -12.33
N MET A 128 4.49 -14.01 -12.97
CA MET A 128 5.51 -14.99 -12.58
C MET A 128 6.03 -14.65 -11.17
N SER A 129 6.13 -15.67 -10.36
CA SER A 129 6.48 -15.66 -8.97
C SER A 129 7.38 -16.84 -8.64
N ASP A 130 7.68 -17.04 -7.37
CA ASP A 130 8.45 -18.15 -6.85
C ASP A 130 7.88 -18.60 -5.48
N GLU A 131 8.72 -19.04 -4.57
CA GLU A 131 8.33 -19.51 -3.26
C GLU A 131 9.15 -18.83 -2.15
N PHE A 132 8.68 -18.93 -0.91
CA PHE A 132 9.39 -18.40 0.23
C PHE A 132 10.64 -19.24 0.53
N ALA A 133 11.78 -18.56 0.59
CA ALA A 133 12.98 -19.10 1.22
C ALA A 133 13.68 -17.99 1.99
N CYS A 134 13.95 -18.23 3.25
CA CYS A 134 14.73 -17.33 4.08
C CYS A 134 16.18 -17.27 3.59
N GLY A 135 16.78 -16.11 3.57
CA GLY A 135 18.17 -15.93 3.16
C GLY A 135 18.39 -14.72 2.27
N CYS A 136 17.89 -13.57 2.72
CA CYS A 136 18.18 -12.27 2.09
C CYS A 136 19.66 -12.16 1.72
N CYS A 137 19.95 -11.60 0.55
CA CYS A 137 21.28 -11.42 -0.02
C CYS A 137 22.02 -12.70 -0.50
N LYS A 138 21.48 -13.89 -0.23
CA LYS A 138 22.06 -15.18 -0.68
C LYS A 138 21.12 -15.98 -1.59
N ARG A 139 19.86 -15.57 -1.66
CA ARG A 139 18.85 -16.22 -2.47
C ARG A 139 19.11 -15.88 -3.95
N GLN A 140 18.98 -16.88 -4.82
CA GLN A 140 19.07 -16.72 -6.28
C GLN A 140 17.73 -17.18 -6.86
N PRO A 141 16.97 -16.31 -7.56
CA PRO A 141 15.62 -16.66 -8.05
C PRO A 141 15.57 -17.91 -8.92
N GLU A 142 16.62 -18.19 -9.68
CA GLU A 142 16.75 -19.36 -10.56
C GLU A 142 16.83 -20.68 -9.80
N ASN A 143 17.10 -20.66 -8.51
CA ASN A 143 17.18 -21.87 -7.67
C ASN A 143 15.81 -22.28 -7.08
N PHE A 144 14.75 -21.52 -7.40
CA PHE A 144 13.40 -21.76 -6.88
C PHE A 144 12.43 -22.13 -8.00
N ALA A 145 11.43 -22.93 -7.65
CA ALA A 145 10.37 -23.26 -8.58
C ALA A 145 9.63 -21.98 -8.99
N ALA A 146 9.51 -21.78 -10.30
CA ALA A 146 8.69 -20.71 -10.84
C ALA A 146 7.21 -21.07 -10.68
N VAL A 147 6.40 -20.12 -10.19
CA VAL A 147 4.96 -20.28 -9.98
C VAL A 147 4.25 -19.10 -10.62
N LEU A 148 3.21 -19.37 -11.41
CA LEU A 148 2.39 -18.32 -11.99
C LEU A 148 1.24 -17.97 -11.02
N SER A 149 1.28 -16.78 -10.43
CA SER A 149 0.36 -16.34 -9.37
C SER A 149 -0.67 -15.34 -9.88
N ALA A 150 -1.94 -15.57 -9.59
CA ALA A 150 -3.01 -14.59 -9.80
C ALA A 150 -2.82 -13.41 -8.85
N ASP A 151 -2.56 -12.17 -9.34
CA ASP A 151 -2.31 -11.04 -8.45
C ASP A 151 -2.77 -9.68 -8.99
N MET A 152 -2.42 -9.32 -10.23
CA MET A 152 -2.68 -7.98 -10.76
C MET A 152 -4.13 -7.80 -11.20
N LEU A 153 -4.75 -6.69 -10.83
CA LEU A 153 -6.12 -6.32 -11.22
C LEU A 153 -6.10 -5.42 -12.45
N ASP A 154 -6.62 -5.91 -13.58
CA ASP A 154 -6.56 -5.24 -14.87
C ASP A 154 -7.96 -4.82 -15.36
N GLU A 155 -8.15 -3.53 -15.61
CA GLU A 155 -9.40 -2.97 -16.10
C GLU A 155 -9.52 -3.19 -17.62
N ARG A 156 -10.09 -4.30 -18.02
CA ARG A 156 -10.34 -4.62 -19.42
C ARG A 156 -11.82 -4.92 -19.66
N PRO A 157 -12.37 -4.52 -20.80
CA PRO A 157 -13.76 -4.80 -21.11
C PRO A 157 -14.01 -6.28 -21.40
N SER A 158 -12.97 -7.02 -21.81
CA SER A 158 -13.04 -8.46 -22.10
C SER A 158 -11.65 -9.09 -22.12
N MET A 159 -11.60 -10.40 -21.95
CA MET A 159 -10.39 -11.21 -22.12
C MET A 159 -10.73 -12.51 -22.85
N ALA A 160 -9.77 -13.08 -23.57
CA ALA A 160 -9.83 -14.46 -24.01
C ALA A 160 -9.42 -15.40 -22.86
N LEU A 161 -9.90 -16.62 -22.93
CA LEU A 161 -9.54 -17.71 -22.03
C LEU A 161 -9.01 -18.87 -22.88
N ASP A 162 -7.77 -19.26 -22.63
CA ASP A 162 -7.18 -20.43 -23.30
C ASP A 162 -7.88 -21.71 -22.83
N ALA A 163 -7.79 -22.79 -23.61
CA ALA A 163 -8.29 -24.08 -23.18
C ALA A 163 -7.61 -24.55 -21.89
N CYS A 164 -8.36 -25.23 -21.05
CA CYS A 164 -7.88 -25.75 -19.77
C CYS A 164 -7.27 -24.66 -18.87
N THR A 165 -7.94 -23.51 -18.77
CA THR A 165 -7.48 -22.41 -17.94
C THR A 165 -8.59 -21.79 -17.09
N VAL A 166 -8.12 -21.07 -16.08
CA VAL A 166 -8.91 -20.37 -15.07
C VAL A 166 -8.63 -18.88 -15.16
N ARG A 167 -9.66 -18.04 -14.96
CA ARG A 167 -9.53 -16.59 -14.90
C ARG A 167 -10.36 -16.03 -13.75
N PRO A 168 -9.73 -15.53 -12.68
CA PRO A 168 -10.48 -14.80 -11.66
C PRO A 168 -10.88 -13.41 -12.14
N VAL A 169 -12.04 -12.95 -11.68
CA VAL A 169 -12.51 -11.57 -11.80
C VAL A 169 -12.72 -11.01 -10.41
N TRP A 170 -12.09 -9.88 -10.13
CA TRP A 170 -12.19 -9.17 -8.87
C TRP A 170 -13.25 -8.08 -8.97
N ILE A 171 -14.27 -8.16 -8.13
CA ILE A 171 -15.35 -7.19 -8.06
C ILE A 171 -15.15 -6.35 -6.80
N THR A 172 -15.02 -5.04 -6.98
CA THR A 172 -14.88 -4.08 -5.86
C THR A 172 -16.15 -3.26 -5.74
N VAL A 173 -16.62 -3.08 -4.51
CA VAL A 173 -17.73 -2.19 -4.16
C VAL A 173 -17.23 -1.12 -3.19
N ASP A 174 -17.20 0.12 -3.62
CA ASP A 174 -16.95 1.30 -2.79
C ASP A 174 -18.30 1.82 -2.26
N VAL A 175 -18.65 1.52 -1.02
CA VAL A 175 -19.92 1.96 -0.44
C VAL A 175 -19.80 3.43 -0.04
N PRO A 176 -20.64 4.35 -0.59
CA PRO A 176 -20.59 5.75 -0.19
C PRO A 176 -20.88 5.96 1.30
N GLN A 177 -20.30 7.00 1.92
CA GLN A 177 -20.57 7.35 3.32
C GLN A 177 -22.04 7.78 3.57
N ASP A 178 -22.71 8.28 2.54
CA ASP A 178 -24.11 8.70 2.55
C ASP A 178 -25.09 7.61 2.07
N ALA A 179 -24.60 6.39 1.78
CA ALA A 179 -25.45 5.28 1.37
C ALA A 179 -26.52 4.98 2.42
N ALA A 180 -27.77 4.77 1.99
CA ALA A 180 -28.82 4.37 2.90
C ALA A 180 -28.58 2.93 3.41
N PRO A 181 -28.70 2.65 4.72
CA PRO A 181 -28.59 1.28 5.22
C PRO A 181 -29.68 0.38 4.63
N GLY A 182 -29.29 -0.84 4.20
CA GLY A 182 -30.20 -1.79 3.57
C GLY A 182 -29.49 -2.85 2.77
N LEU A 183 -30.25 -3.76 2.19
CA LEU A 183 -29.73 -4.82 1.32
C LEU A 183 -29.81 -4.37 -0.14
N TYR A 184 -28.63 -4.20 -0.75
CA TYR A 184 -28.47 -3.87 -2.16
C TYR A 184 -28.18 -5.14 -2.96
N ARG A 185 -28.76 -5.25 -4.17
CA ARG A 185 -28.56 -6.35 -5.09
C ARG A 185 -28.12 -5.86 -6.45
N ALA A 186 -27.22 -6.59 -7.08
CA ALA A 186 -26.78 -6.37 -8.44
C ALA A 186 -26.70 -7.69 -9.20
N PRO A 187 -27.26 -7.80 -10.42
CA PRO A 187 -27.00 -8.92 -11.27
C PRO A 187 -25.55 -8.87 -11.78
N VAL A 188 -24.87 -10.00 -11.73
CA VAL A 188 -23.57 -10.21 -12.35
C VAL A 188 -23.77 -11.09 -13.57
N THR A 189 -23.44 -10.60 -14.75
CA THR A 189 -23.61 -11.34 -16.01
C THR A 189 -22.23 -11.65 -16.58
N LEU A 190 -21.91 -12.93 -16.63
CA LEU A 190 -20.77 -13.45 -17.37
C LEU A 190 -21.23 -13.85 -18.78
N SER A 191 -20.51 -13.40 -19.79
CA SER A 191 -20.74 -13.79 -21.18
C SER A 191 -19.48 -14.43 -21.75
N CYS A 192 -19.61 -15.66 -22.25
CA CYS A 192 -18.56 -16.44 -22.90
C CYS A 192 -19.02 -16.75 -24.32
N ASP A 193 -18.43 -16.09 -25.34
CA ASP A 193 -18.77 -16.24 -26.76
C ASP A 193 -20.28 -16.18 -27.06
N GLY A 194 -21.01 -15.33 -26.36
CA GLY A 194 -22.44 -15.14 -26.50
C GLY A 194 -23.32 -15.99 -25.57
N SER A 195 -22.82 -17.08 -24.99
CA SER A 195 -23.46 -17.76 -23.87
C SER A 195 -23.45 -16.85 -22.64
N LYS A 196 -24.50 -16.86 -21.83
CA LYS A 196 -24.63 -15.98 -20.66
C LYS A 196 -25.00 -16.77 -19.44
N GLU A 197 -24.20 -16.57 -18.38
CA GLU A 197 -24.52 -17.00 -17.03
C GLU A 197 -24.88 -15.80 -16.17
N ARG A 198 -25.88 -15.96 -15.30
CA ARG A 198 -26.34 -14.91 -14.39
C ARG A 198 -26.10 -15.32 -12.95
N LEU A 199 -25.41 -14.47 -12.24
CA LEU A 199 -25.11 -14.58 -10.82
C LEU A 199 -25.63 -13.33 -10.12
N GLU A 200 -25.60 -13.32 -8.79
CA GLU A 200 -26.09 -12.20 -7.99
C GLU A 200 -25.05 -11.76 -6.94
N LEU A 201 -24.86 -10.46 -6.83
CA LEU A 201 -24.09 -9.84 -5.74
C LEU A 201 -25.07 -9.16 -4.78
N GLU A 202 -25.03 -9.54 -3.52
CA GLU A 202 -25.77 -8.92 -2.43
C GLU A 202 -24.80 -8.18 -1.50
N VAL A 203 -25.11 -6.91 -1.17
CA VAL A 203 -24.34 -6.10 -0.22
C VAL A 203 -25.27 -5.55 0.86
N ALA A 204 -25.13 -6.03 2.08
CA ALA A 204 -25.81 -5.51 3.25
C ALA A 204 -25.05 -4.30 3.79
N VAL A 205 -25.57 -3.10 3.56
CA VAL A 205 -24.99 -1.85 4.08
C VAL A 205 -25.55 -1.60 5.47
N THR A 206 -24.67 -1.53 6.48
CA THR A 206 -25.06 -1.29 7.88
C THR A 206 -25.32 0.21 8.15
N SER A 207 -25.80 0.54 9.34
CA SER A 207 -25.99 1.94 9.75
C SER A 207 -24.70 2.64 10.18
N ARG A 208 -23.61 1.89 10.43
CA ARG A 208 -22.31 2.44 10.84
C ARG A 208 -21.60 3.08 9.67
N THR A 209 -20.72 4.03 9.97
CA THR A 209 -19.91 4.73 8.95
C THR A 209 -18.43 4.58 9.29
N LEU A 210 -17.65 4.13 8.33
CA LEU A 210 -16.21 4.14 8.40
C LEU A 210 -15.71 5.58 8.10
N PRO A 211 -14.78 6.15 8.88
CA PRO A 211 -14.16 7.43 8.55
C PRO A 211 -13.50 7.42 7.18
N ALA A 212 -13.24 8.60 6.62
CA ALA A 212 -12.48 8.73 5.37
C ALA A 212 -11.02 8.26 5.58
N PRO A 213 -10.32 7.75 4.55
CA PRO A 213 -8.94 7.26 4.68
C PRO A 213 -7.95 8.26 5.28
N SER A 214 -8.11 9.56 5.03
CA SER A 214 -7.32 10.61 5.67
C SER A 214 -7.53 10.75 7.18
N GLU A 215 -8.68 10.28 7.69
CA GLU A 215 -9.05 10.33 9.12
C GLU A 215 -8.74 9.03 9.86
N TRP A 216 -8.23 8.01 9.17
CA TRP A 216 -7.86 6.75 9.81
C TRP A 216 -6.71 6.95 10.77
N GLY A 217 -6.79 6.27 11.93
CA GLY A 217 -5.74 6.30 12.94
C GLY A 217 -4.65 5.26 12.71
N TYR A 218 -4.83 4.35 11.76
CA TYR A 218 -3.84 3.34 11.42
C TYR A 218 -2.66 3.99 10.68
N HIS A 219 -1.45 3.92 11.24
CA HIS A 219 -0.25 4.52 10.68
C HIS A 219 0.35 3.61 9.60
N LEU A 220 -0.12 3.80 8.35
CA LEU A 220 0.41 3.09 7.19
C LEU A 220 1.62 3.85 6.63
N ASP A 221 2.75 3.14 6.48
CA ASP A 221 3.97 3.65 5.82
C ASP A 221 4.47 2.65 4.77
N LEU A 222 4.01 2.79 3.54
CA LEU A 222 4.56 2.07 2.39
C LEU A 222 5.49 3.00 1.62
N TRP A 223 6.78 2.67 1.54
CA TRP A 223 7.77 3.54 0.90
C TRP A 223 7.53 3.68 -0.59
N GLN A 224 7.41 4.92 -1.05
CA GLN A 224 7.13 5.26 -2.42
C GLN A 224 8.43 5.36 -3.22
N HIS A 225 8.39 4.89 -4.48
CA HIS A 225 9.53 4.91 -5.40
C HIS A 225 9.18 5.66 -6.71
N PRO A 226 9.28 6.99 -6.73
CA PRO A 226 8.92 7.78 -7.91
C PRO A 226 9.74 7.45 -9.17
N ALA A 227 11.05 7.13 -9.04
CA ALA A 227 11.90 6.83 -10.17
C ALA A 227 11.42 5.62 -10.99
N ALA A 228 10.84 4.60 -10.34
CA ALA A 228 10.25 3.46 -11.03
C ALA A 228 9.06 3.85 -11.91
N VAL A 229 8.28 4.86 -11.51
CA VAL A 229 7.19 5.41 -12.33
C VAL A 229 7.76 6.12 -13.55
N ALA A 230 8.79 6.95 -13.38
CA ALA A 230 9.44 7.65 -14.49
C ALA A 230 9.94 6.68 -15.56
N ARG A 231 10.65 5.62 -15.15
CA ARG A 231 11.15 4.59 -16.08
C ARG A 231 10.03 3.90 -16.85
N VAL A 232 9.02 3.42 -16.14
CA VAL A 232 7.95 2.61 -16.78
C VAL A 232 7.08 3.46 -17.71
N GLU A 233 6.81 4.71 -17.34
CA GLU A 233 6.05 5.64 -18.18
C GLU A 233 6.90 6.31 -19.26
N GLY A 234 8.24 6.10 -19.24
CA GLY A 234 9.17 6.65 -20.23
C GLY A 234 9.26 8.18 -20.19
N VAL A 235 9.18 8.77 -19.00
CA VAL A 235 9.22 10.21 -18.78
C VAL A 235 10.45 10.63 -17.99
N GLU A 236 10.91 11.87 -18.19
CA GLU A 236 12.02 12.43 -17.44
C GLU A 236 11.64 12.60 -15.95
N PRO A 237 12.48 12.11 -15.01
CA PRO A 237 12.26 12.32 -13.59
C PRO A 237 12.02 13.79 -13.23
N TRP A 238 11.03 14.02 -12.36
CA TRP A 238 10.61 15.34 -11.84
C TRP A 238 10.06 16.32 -12.88
N SER A 239 9.83 15.87 -14.13
CA SER A 239 9.10 16.64 -15.13
C SER A 239 7.60 16.73 -14.80
N ASP A 240 6.87 17.64 -15.46
CA ASP A 240 5.41 17.72 -15.32
C ASP A 240 4.73 16.41 -15.73
N ALA A 241 5.21 15.75 -16.78
CA ALA A 241 4.71 14.45 -17.22
C ALA A 241 4.91 13.36 -16.14
N HIS A 242 6.04 13.40 -15.42
CA HIS A 242 6.28 12.48 -14.31
C HIS A 242 5.30 12.71 -13.16
N PHE A 243 5.08 13.97 -12.75
CA PHE A 243 4.11 14.28 -11.70
C PHE A 243 2.67 13.88 -12.08
N GLU A 244 2.29 14.04 -13.36
CA GLU A 244 0.99 13.53 -13.83
C GLU A 244 0.90 11.99 -13.79
N ALA A 245 1.99 11.29 -14.09
CA ALA A 245 2.05 9.84 -14.02
C ALA A 245 2.01 9.31 -12.56
N LEU A 246 2.62 10.03 -11.63
CA LEU A 246 2.63 9.71 -10.20
C LEU A 246 1.24 9.78 -9.54
N LYS A 247 0.44 10.79 -9.90
CA LYS A 247 -0.87 11.06 -9.27
C LYS A 247 -1.75 9.83 -9.07
N PRO A 248 -2.10 9.04 -10.11
CA PRO A 248 -3.01 7.91 -9.92
C PRO A 248 -2.40 6.75 -9.16
N VAL A 249 -1.08 6.55 -9.22
CA VAL A 249 -0.38 5.52 -8.44
C VAL A 249 -0.39 5.89 -6.96
N MET A 250 -0.08 7.15 -6.64
CA MET A 250 -0.09 7.66 -5.26
C MET A 250 -1.52 7.81 -4.71
N LYS A 251 -2.51 8.09 -5.59
CA LYS A 251 -3.93 8.10 -5.20
C LYS A 251 -4.42 6.75 -4.67
N LEU A 252 -3.98 5.62 -5.27
CA LEU A 252 -4.28 4.29 -4.74
C LEU A 252 -3.77 4.13 -3.31
N LEU A 253 -2.58 4.63 -3.04
CA LEU A 253 -1.94 4.56 -1.73
C LEU A 253 -2.63 5.46 -0.71
N ALA A 254 -2.93 6.70 -1.07
CA ALA A 254 -3.68 7.65 -0.24
C ALA A 254 -5.06 7.08 0.15
N ASP A 255 -5.77 6.45 -0.81
CA ASP A 255 -7.06 5.80 -0.57
C ASP A 255 -6.99 4.56 0.32
N ALA A 256 -5.79 4.06 0.61
CA ALA A 256 -5.55 3.00 1.58
C ALA A 256 -5.13 3.54 2.97
N GLY A 257 -5.10 4.87 3.15
CA GLY A 257 -4.80 5.51 4.43
C GLY A 257 -3.32 5.73 4.71
N GLN A 258 -2.47 5.85 3.66
CA GLN A 258 -1.06 6.23 3.82
C GLN A 258 -0.91 7.49 4.66
N LYS A 259 0.08 7.52 5.58
CA LYS A 259 0.35 8.66 6.46
C LYS A 259 1.67 9.36 6.17
N VAL A 260 2.61 8.66 5.59
CA VAL A 260 4.01 9.06 5.49
C VAL A 260 4.42 9.32 4.06
N VAL A 261 5.04 10.47 3.81
CA VAL A 261 5.72 10.78 2.55
C VAL A 261 7.16 10.30 2.65
N THR A 262 7.57 9.36 1.77
CA THR A 262 8.97 8.94 1.63
C THR A 262 9.70 9.93 0.75
N ALA A 263 10.67 10.66 1.27
CA ALA A 263 11.49 11.61 0.53
C ALA A 263 12.97 11.22 0.57
N THR A 264 13.66 11.34 -0.57
CA THR A 264 15.11 11.08 -0.67
C THR A 264 15.87 12.39 -0.71
N LEU A 265 16.75 12.61 0.29
CA LEU A 265 17.49 13.87 0.44
C LEU A 265 18.63 14.00 -0.56
N ASN A 266 19.33 12.89 -0.79
CA ASN A 266 20.54 12.87 -1.61
C ASN A 266 20.79 11.43 -2.03
N LYS A 267 21.33 11.19 -3.20
CA LYS A 267 21.75 9.91 -3.78
C LYS A 267 20.96 8.70 -3.24
N ASP A 268 20.89 7.61 -3.95
CA ASP A 268 20.13 6.41 -3.54
C ASP A 268 20.51 5.93 -2.11
N PRO A 269 19.64 6.07 -1.11
CA PRO A 269 19.96 5.73 0.29
C PRO A 269 20.20 4.24 0.51
N TRP A 270 19.68 3.38 -0.35
CA TRP A 270 19.70 1.92 -0.20
C TRP A 270 20.66 1.21 -1.16
N ASN A 271 21.60 1.95 -1.79
CA ASN A 271 22.70 1.39 -2.56
C ASN A 271 22.26 0.38 -3.63
N ASN A 272 21.37 0.79 -4.52
CA ASN A 272 20.83 -0.04 -5.62
C ASN A 272 20.08 -1.31 -5.15
N GLN A 273 19.39 -1.24 -4.03
CA GLN A 273 18.55 -2.34 -3.55
C GLN A 273 17.41 -2.67 -4.52
N CYS A 274 16.86 -1.67 -5.19
CA CYS A 274 15.77 -1.79 -6.17
C CYS A 274 16.32 -1.91 -7.61
N TYR A 275 15.43 -2.14 -8.58
CA TYR A 275 15.80 -2.14 -10.01
C TYR A 275 16.24 -0.75 -10.46
N ASP A 276 15.42 0.26 -10.13
CA ASP A 276 15.77 1.66 -10.32
C ASP A 276 16.47 2.20 -9.06
N ALA A 277 17.48 3.04 -9.21
CA ALA A 277 18.01 3.81 -8.10
C ALA A 277 17.00 4.90 -7.69
N TYR A 278 16.92 5.20 -6.38
CA TYR A 278 16.12 6.34 -5.93
C TYR A 278 16.74 7.65 -6.45
N ALA A 279 15.89 8.50 -7.01
CA ALA A 279 16.33 9.79 -7.54
C ALA A 279 16.41 10.85 -6.44
N ASP A 280 17.42 11.73 -6.55
CA ASP A 280 17.53 12.91 -5.67
C ASP A 280 16.27 13.77 -5.76
N MET A 281 15.79 14.19 -4.60
CA MET A 281 14.74 15.22 -4.53
C MET A 281 15.31 16.61 -4.21
N ILE A 282 16.55 16.68 -3.75
CA ILE A 282 17.26 17.91 -3.44
C ILE A 282 18.62 17.89 -4.12
N VAL A 283 18.89 18.89 -4.98
CA VAL A 283 20.21 19.03 -5.61
C VAL A 283 21.14 19.85 -4.71
N TRP A 284 22.20 19.22 -4.24
CA TRP A 284 23.23 19.88 -3.43
C TRP A 284 24.32 20.42 -4.35
N THR A 285 24.68 21.68 -4.21
CA THR A 285 25.69 22.33 -5.05
C THR A 285 26.74 23.01 -4.16
N LYS A 286 28.02 22.77 -4.47
CA LYS A 286 29.17 23.39 -3.78
C LYS A 286 29.83 24.44 -4.66
N GLY A 287 29.90 25.68 -4.19
CA GLY A 287 30.55 26.81 -4.85
C GLY A 287 32.07 26.75 -4.80
N ALA A 288 32.75 27.53 -5.65
CA ALA A 288 34.21 27.67 -5.67
C ALA A 288 34.80 28.18 -4.36
N ASP A 289 34.04 28.95 -3.62
CA ASP A 289 34.39 29.50 -2.31
C ASP A 289 34.05 28.57 -1.12
N GLY A 290 33.59 27.35 -1.45
CA GLY A 290 33.17 26.34 -0.47
C GLY A 290 31.75 26.54 0.08
N THR A 291 31.00 27.53 -0.39
CA THR A 291 29.60 27.72 0.01
C THR A 291 28.67 26.65 -0.57
N TRP A 292 27.62 26.32 0.16
CA TRP A 292 26.61 25.36 -0.24
C TRP A 292 25.31 26.04 -0.66
N SER A 293 24.64 25.50 -1.67
CA SER A 293 23.28 25.86 -2.06
C SER A 293 22.49 24.61 -2.38
N TYR A 294 21.15 24.67 -2.18
CA TYR A 294 20.25 23.53 -2.28
C TYR A 294 19.03 23.89 -3.12
N ASP A 295 18.74 23.07 -4.12
CA ASP A 295 17.54 23.20 -4.93
C ASP A 295 16.50 22.19 -4.45
N TYR A 296 15.42 22.68 -3.86
CA TYR A 296 14.33 21.91 -3.29
C TYR A 296 13.16 21.71 -4.26
N THR A 297 13.27 22.10 -5.53
CA THR A 297 12.14 22.11 -6.47
C THR A 297 11.45 20.75 -6.58
N ALA A 298 12.19 19.66 -6.70
CA ALA A 298 11.59 18.32 -6.80
C ALA A 298 11.00 17.86 -5.47
N PHE A 299 11.69 18.12 -4.35
CA PHE A 299 11.23 17.82 -3.00
C PHE A 299 9.91 18.51 -2.69
N ASP A 300 9.83 19.82 -2.95
CA ASP A 300 8.63 20.61 -2.70
C ASP A 300 7.45 20.09 -3.49
N ARG A 301 7.62 19.89 -4.79
CA ARG A 301 6.56 19.37 -5.67
C ARG A 301 6.11 17.98 -5.27
N TRP A 302 7.02 17.14 -4.81
CA TRP A 302 6.70 15.79 -4.33
C TRP A 302 5.85 15.84 -3.07
N VAL A 303 6.26 16.60 -2.06
CA VAL A 303 5.50 16.76 -0.81
C VAL A 303 4.12 17.38 -1.10
N GLU A 304 4.06 18.46 -1.90
CA GLU A 304 2.81 19.12 -2.28
C GLU A 304 1.85 18.18 -3.05
N LEU A 305 2.38 17.29 -3.91
CA LEU A 305 1.57 16.27 -4.57
C LEU A 305 0.94 15.31 -3.56
N MET A 306 1.74 14.80 -2.62
CA MET A 306 1.28 13.84 -1.62
C MET A 306 0.27 14.47 -0.65
N GLU A 307 0.52 15.69 -0.16
CA GLU A 307 -0.43 16.46 0.64
C GLU A 307 -1.75 16.70 -0.11
N GLY A 308 -1.67 17.07 -1.38
CA GLY A 308 -2.84 17.27 -2.25
C GLY A 308 -3.67 15.99 -2.45
N LEU A 309 -3.13 14.83 -2.18
CA LEU A 309 -3.81 13.53 -2.18
C LEU A 309 -4.32 13.11 -0.80
N GLY A 310 -3.99 13.87 0.27
CA GLY A 310 -4.38 13.58 1.65
C GLY A 310 -3.35 12.75 2.43
N VAL A 311 -2.08 12.70 1.98
CA VAL A 311 -0.94 12.11 2.71
C VAL A 311 -0.12 13.27 3.27
N ASP A 312 -0.45 13.72 4.47
CA ASP A 312 0.05 14.99 5.03
C ASP A 312 0.48 14.93 6.50
N GLU A 313 0.47 13.73 7.10
CA GLU A 313 0.74 13.56 8.53
C GLU A 313 2.24 13.62 8.86
N GLN A 314 3.10 12.99 8.03
CA GLN A 314 4.54 12.89 8.28
C GLN A 314 5.35 12.86 6.99
N ILE A 315 6.57 13.42 7.03
CA ILE A 315 7.56 13.38 5.95
C ILE A 315 8.82 12.71 6.47
N ASN A 316 9.12 11.51 5.98
CA ASN A 316 10.35 10.76 6.31
C ASN A 316 11.42 11.02 5.26
N CYS A 317 12.47 11.75 5.67
CA CYS A 317 13.55 12.21 4.79
C CYS A 317 14.74 11.26 4.86
N TYR A 318 14.85 10.36 3.88
CA TYR A 318 15.90 9.35 3.75
C TYR A 318 17.12 9.90 2.97
N SER A 319 18.34 9.62 3.33
CA SER A 319 18.78 9.15 4.63
C SER A 319 20.04 9.90 5.06
N MET A 320 20.13 10.26 6.34
CA MET A 320 21.37 10.80 6.89
C MET A 320 22.50 9.75 6.91
N LEU A 321 22.12 8.47 6.97
CA LEU A 321 23.04 7.34 6.97
C LEU A 321 22.73 6.40 5.79
N PRO A 322 23.06 6.76 4.53
CA PRO A 322 22.93 5.83 3.41
C PRO A 322 23.67 4.52 3.68
N TRP A 323 23.21 3.41 3.14
CA TRP A 323 23.80 2.08 3.41
C TRP A 323 25.28 1.96 3.06
N ASN A 324 25.75 2.72 2.07
CA ASN A 324 27.14 2.79 1.64
C ASN A 324 27.88 4.06 2.10
N ASN A 325 27.24 4.88 2.96
CA ASN A 325 27.73 6.19 3.40
C ASN A 325 28.07 7.15 2.24
N SER A 326 27.54 6.91 1.04
CA SER A 326 27.85 7.71 -0.15
C SER A 326 26.82 8.81 -0.32
N LEU A 327 27.29 10.03 -0.39
CA LEU A 327 26.56 11.22 -0.79
C LEU A 327 27.17 11.78 -2.07
N HIS A 328 26.53 12.77 -2.69
CA HIS A 328 27.11 13.50 -3.80
C HIS A 328 26.66 14.96 -3.82
N TYR A 329 27.37 15.76 -4.58
CA TYR A 329 27.00 17.14 -4.85
C TYR A 329 27.43 17.53 -6.27
N ARG A 330 26.81 18.58 -6.78
CA ARG A 330 27.23 19.21 -8.03
C ARG A 330 28.28 20.26 -7.76
N ASP A 331 29.45 20.15 -8.39
CA ASP A 331 30.48 21.20 -8.35
C ASP A 331 30.04 22.37 -9.24
N ALA A 332 29.90 23.57 -8.66
CA ALA A 332 29.41 24.74 -9.38
C ALA A 332 30.38 25.26 -10.44
N VAL A 333 31.69 24.91 -10.34
CA VAL A 333 32.71 25.34 -11.29
C VAL A 333 32.76 24.45 -12.52
N THR A 334 32.75 23.13 -12.30
CA THR A 334 32.87 22.15 -13.37
C THR A 334 31.51 21.70 -13.92
N GLY A 335 30.46 21.82 -13.13
CA GLY A 335 29.14 21.28 -13.46
C GLY A 335 29.01 19.77 -13.25
N GLU A 336 30.07 19.11 -12.80
CA GLU A 336 30.14 17.66 -12.63
C GLU A 336 29.59 17.23 -11.26
N TRP A 337 29.12 15.97 -11.19
CA TRP A 337 28.77 15.34 -9.92
C TRP A 337 30.02 14.78 -9.24
N VAL A 338 30.14 15.04 -7.94
CA VAL A 338 31.23 14.58 -7.09
C VAL A 338 30.69 13.67 -6.01
N ASP A 339 31.09 12.41 -6.03
CA ASP A 339 30.76 11.43 -5.01
C ASP A 339 31.69 11.59 -3.80
N VAL A 340 31.10 11.48 -2.59
CA VAL A 340 31.81 11.58 -1.31
C VAL A 340 31.38 10.44 -0.40
N ILE A 341 32.35 9.75 0.18
CA ILE A 341 32.08 8.83 1.29
C ILE A 341 32.05 9.64 2.58
N ALA A 342 30.86 9.82 3.14
CA ALA A 342 30.58 10.60 4.33
C ALA A 342 30.32 9.67 5.54
N GLU A 343 31.39 9.03 6.02
CA GLU A 343 31.33 8.17 7.20
C GLU A 343 30.91 8.96 8.44
N PRO A 344 29.92 8.50 9.25
CA PRO A 344 29.51 9.16 10.47
C PRO A 344 30.69 9.44 11.39
N GLY A 345 30.76 10.68 11.88
CA GLY A 345 31.84 11.15 12.76
C GLY A 345 33.15 11.52 12.05
N GLN A 346 33.22 11.45 10.71
CA GLN A 346 34.36 11.91 9.94
C GLN A 346 34.14 13.35 9.41
N PRO A 347 35.21 14.09 9.08
CA PRO A 347 35.10 15.47 8.63
C PRO A 347 34.18 15.69 7.43
N ALA A 348 34.18 14.76 6.47
CA ALA A 348 33.30 14.83 5.29
C ALA A 348 31.82 14.75 5.64
N PHE A 349 31.46 13.97 6.65
CA PHE A 349 30.08 13.90 7.17
C PHE A 349 29.63 15.25 7.73
N ASP A 350 30.48 15.85 8.59
CA ASP A 350 30.21 17.13 9.21
C ASP A 350 30.13 18.26 8.18
N GLU A 351 31.07 18.29 7.22
CA GLU A 351 31.12 19.28 6.14
C GLU A 351 29.85 19.29 5.29
N MET A 352 29.27 18.12 5.01
CA MET A 352 28.08 18.02 4.19
C MET A 352 26.80 18.24 4.98
N TRP A 353 26.65 17.61 6.14
CA TRP A 353 25.38 17.61 6.86
C TRP A 353 25.11 18.89 7.67
N ARG A 354 26.12 19.52 8.27
CA ARG A 354 25.90 20.72 9.09
C ARG A 354 25.30 21.88 8.30
N PRO A 355 25.85 22.31 7.15
CA PRO A 355 25.25 23.38 6.37
C PRO A 355 23.90 22.97 5.78
N PHE A 356 23.75 21.71 5.35
CA PHE A 356 22.47 21.22 4.84
C PHE A 356 21.37 21.28 5.90
N LEU A 357 21.58 20.72 7.08
CA LEU A 357 20.57 20.72 8.15
C LEU A 357 20.14 22.13 8.54
N THR A 358 21.09 23.08 8.60
CA THR A 358 20.79 24.49 8.88
C THR A 358 19.87 25.10 7.83
N ASP A 359 20.15 24.87 6.55
CA ASP A 359 19.33 25.37 5.45
C ASP A 359 17.99 24.64 5.34
N PHE A 360 17.99 23.31 5.52
CA PHE A 360 16.81 22.47 5.44
C PHE A 360 15.78 22.79 6.53
N VAL A 361 16.21 22.97 7.78
CA VAL A 361 15.30 23.40 8.86
C VAL A 361 14.64 24.74 8.50
N ARG A 362 15.40 25.70 7.99
CA ARG A 362 14.86 27.00 7.56
C ARG A 362 13.86 26.85 6.40
N HIS A 363 14.17 25.97 5.42
CA HIS A 363 13.30 25.69 4.29
C HIS A 363 11.98 25.03 4.75
N LEU A 364 12.06 24.00 5.58
CA LEU A 364 10.88 23.29 6.11
C LEU A 364 10.00 24.20 6.98
N ASP A 365 10.60 25.09 7.77
CA ASP A 365 9.86 26.07 8.56
C ASP A 365 9.10 27.05 7.66
N ALA A 366 9.76 27.57 6.61
CA ALA A 366 9.15 28.47 5.63
C ALA A 366 7.98 27.81 4.87
N LYS A 367 8.02 26.47 4.66
CA LYS A 367 6.95 25.69 4.04
C LYS A 367 5.86 25.25 5.03
N GLY A 368 6.08 25.39 6.33
CA GLY A 368 5.17 24.90 7.37
C GLY A 368 5.25 23.38 7.58
N TRP A 369 6.31 22.73 7.13
CA TRP A 369 6.51 21.28 7.20
C TRP A 369 7.41 20.82 8.34
N LEU A 370 8.10 21.73 9.03
CA LEU A 370 9.12 21.39 10.02
C LEU A 370 8.60 20.44 11.12
N ALA A 371 7.41 20.72 11.66
CA ALA A 371 6.84 19.95 12.77
C ALA A 371 6.48 18.50 12.43
N LYS A 372 6.33 18.19 11.14
CA LYS A 372 5.99 16.85 10.65
C LYS A 372 7.11 16.15 9.87
N SER A 373 8.30 16.75 9.84
CA SER A 373 9.46 16.21 9.15
C SER A 373 10.38 15.46 10.09
N CYS A 374 10.78 14.27 9.66
CA CYS A 374 11.76 13.43 10.34
C CYS A 374 12.98 13.20 9.44
N ILE A 375 14.18 13.25 9.98
CA ILE A 375 15.33 12.61 9.36
C ILE A 375 15.19 11.11 9.58
N ALA A 376 15.20 10.37 8.47
CA ALA A 376 14.92 8.94 8.49
C ALA A 376 16.15 8.10 8.22
N MET A 377 16.25 6.96 8.89
CA MET A 377 17.33 5.99 8.76
C MET A 377 16.77 4.57 8.70
N ASP A 378 17.56 3.64 8.16
CA ASP A 378 17.14 2.26 7.93
C ASP A 378 18.22 1.27 8.34
N GLU A 379 17.93 0.45 9.36
CA GLU A 379 18.73 -0.66 9.88
C GLU A 379 20.22 -0.32 10.09
N ARG A 380 20.50 0.81 10.79
CA ARG A 380 21.87 1.22 11.08
C ARG A 380 22.41 0.60 12.36
N SER A 381 23.75 0.46 12.41
CA SER A 381 24.40 -0.05 13.63
C SER A 381 24.19 0.88 14.83
N PRO A 382 24.21 0.35 16.07
CA PRO A 382 24.10 1.18 17.26
C PRO A 382 25.14 2.31 17.34
N GLU A 383 26.38 2.07 16.84
CA GLU A 383 27.46 3.06 16.84
C GLU A 383 27.15 4.21 15.85
N GLN A 384 26.66 3.88 14.65
CA GLN A 384 26.27 4.89 13.66
C GLN A 384 25.08 5.70 14.16
N MET A 385 24.09 5.04 14.77
CA MET A 385 22.94 5.72 15.37
C MET A 385 23.32 6.66 16.49
N GLU A 386 24.27 6.29 17.35
CA GLU A 386 24.75 7.16 18.42
C GLU A 386 25.29 8.49 17.87
N ILE A 387 26.13 8.41 16.83
CA ILE A 387 26.69 9.59 16.17
C ILE A 387 25.60 10.44 15.52
N ALA A 388 24.70 9.82 14.75
CA ALA A 388 23.64 10.54 14.03
C ALA A 388 22.66 11.22 14.98
N VAL A 389 22.23 10.54 16.04
CA VAL A 389 21.31 11.08 17.03
C VAL A 389 21.94 12.26 17.79
N ALA A 390 23.22 12.14 18.18
CA ALA A 390 23.94 13.22 18.81
C ALA A 390 24.13 14.45 17.88
N PHE A 391 24.45 14.19 16.61
CA PHE A 391 24.62 15.23 15.60
C PHE A 391 23.31 15.98 15.32
N LEU A 392 22.18 15.28 15.20
CA LEU A 392 20.88 15.89 15.03
C LEU A 392 20.45 16.70 16.26
N ALA A 393 20.72 16.21 17.47
CA ALA A 393 20.43 16.94 18.70
C ALA A 393 21.22 18.26 18.82
N GLU A 394 22.44 18.30 18.25
CA GLU A 394 23.27 19.52 18.25
C GLU A 394 22.88 20.49 17.12
N HIS A 395 22.61 19.98 15.89
CA HIS A 395 22.53 20.85 14.72
C HIS A 395 21.11 21.06 14.18
N ALA A 396 20.15 20.16 14.50
CA ALA A 396 18.76 20.26 14.04
C ALA A 396 17.78 19.64 15.06
N PRO A 397 17.77 20.08 16.33
CA PRO A 397 16.93 19.48 17.38
C PRO A 397 15.42 19.64 17.14
N GLN A 398 15.02 20.44 16.16
CA GLN A 398 13.63 20.65 15.79
C GLN A 398 13.07 19.53 14.92
N LEU A 399 13.94 18.75 14.26
CA LEU A 399 13.52 17.65 13.38
C LEU A 399 13.22 16.38 14.19
N GLY A 400 12.16 15.69 13.83
CA GLY A 400 11.91 14.33 14.29
C GLY A 400 12.98 13.37 13.77
N ILE A 401 13.06 12.20 14.39
CA ILE A 401 13.90 11.08 13.94
C ILE A 401 13.00 9.88 13.69
N ALA A 402 13.04 9.34 12.46
CA ALA A 402 12.38 8.10 12.09
C ALA A 402 13.42 6.99 11.87
N LEU A 403 13.12 5.76 12.31
CA LEU A 403 14.03 4.63 12.20
C LEU A 403 13.28 3.33 11.91
N ALA A 404 13.61 2.67 10.81
CA ALA A 404 13.33 1.25 10.66
C ALA A 404 14.42 0.48 11.43
N ASP A 405 14.03 -0.22 12.49
CA ASP A 405 14.94 -0.67 13.55
C ASP A 405 14.92 -2.19 13.75
N ASN A 406 16.10 -2.76 13.84
CA ASN A 406 16.30 -4.16 14.19
C ASN A 406 17.11 -4.36 15.49
N HIS A 407 17.26 -3.31 16.32
CA HIS A 407 18.09 -3.30 17.53
C HIS A 407 17.39 -2.82 18.82
N ASN A 408 16.07 -2.58 18.81
CA ASN A 408 15.31 -1.98 19.92
C ASN A 408 15.90 -0.62 20.37
N SER A 409 16.30 0.21 19.42
CA SER A 409 16.99 1.49 19.62
C SER A 409 16.15 2.50 20.43
N TYR A 410 14.82 2.36 20.44
CA TYR A 410 13.91 3.19 21.23
C TYR A 410 14.20 3.13 22.75
N LYS A 411 14.77 2.03 23.26
CA LYS A 411 15.17 1.91 24.67
C LYS A 411 16.37 2.77 25.03
N ARG A 412 17.18 3.13 24.04
CA ARG A 412 18.38 3.95 24.21
C ARG A 412 18.12 5.42 23.88
N TYR A 413 17.27 5.69 22.88
CA TYR A 413 17.02 7.02 22.32
C TYR A 413 15.55 7.38 22.44
N ALA A 414 15.20 8.04 23.57
CA ALA A 414 13.80 8.44 23.83
C ALA A 414 13.26 9.49 22.84
N GLN A 415 14.14 10.18 22.09
CA GLN A 415 13.78 11.20 21.10
C GLN A 415 13.38 10.63 19.72
N LEU A 416 13.47 9.32 19.50
CA LEU A 416 12.97 8.72 18.27
C LEU A 416 11.46 8.94 18.17
N HIS A 417 11.04 9.76 17.20
CA HIS A 417 9.63 10.10 17.00
C HIS A 417 8.85 8.91 16.42
N ASP A 418 9.35 8.36 15.33
CA ASP A 418 8.76 7.22 14.65
C ASP A 418 9.74 6.04 14.68
N ILE A 419 9.29 4.91 15.18
CA ILE A 419 10.06 3.67 15.15
C ILE A 419 9.26 2.55 14.53
N CYS A 420 9.86 1.91 13.55
CA CYS A 420 9.31 0.73 12.93
C CYS A 420 10.17 -0.48 13.29
N VAL A 421 9.64 -1.43 14.06
CA VAL A 421 10.39 -2.59 14.53
C VAL A 421 10.16 -3.81 13.64
N SER A 422 11.20 -4.64 13.48
CA SER A 422 11.06 -5.92 12.81
C SER A 422 10.02 -6.80 13.51
N ALA A 423 9.13 -7.45 12.77
CA ALA A 423 8.17 -8.42 13.32
C ALA A 423 8.82 -9.57 14.13
N ARG A 424 10.14 -9.75 14.01
CA ARG A 424 10.90 -10.70 14.83
C ARG A 424 11.21 -10.20 16.23
N GLN A 425 11.14 -8.89 16.46
CA GLN A 425 11.40 -8.26 17.74
C GLN A 425 10.14 -8.23 18.60
N GLU A 426 10.34 -8.30 19.90
CA GLU A 426 9.28 -8.06 20.86
C GLU A 426 9.41 -6.65 21.43
N VAL A 427 8.32 -5.93 21.42
CA VAL A 427 8.19 -4.62 22.06
C VAL A 427 7.16 -4.76 23.17
N ALA A 428 7.53 -4.36 24.37
CA ALA A 428 6.60 -4.40 25.49
C ALA A 428 5.41 -3.45 25.23
N ARG A 429 4.19 -3.90 25.50
CA ARG A 429 2.97 -3.09 25.30
C ARG A 429 3.00 -1.80 26.09
N GLU A 430 3.62 -1.83 27.27
CA GLU A 430 3.82 -0.66 28.13
C GLU A 430 4.73 0.38 27.47
N ASP A 431 5.77 -0.06 26.75
CA ASP A 431 6.67 0.82 26.00
C ASP A 431 5.92 1.48 24.84
N ILE A 432 5.11 0.71 24.08
CA ILE A 432 4.28 1.24 22.99
C ILE A 432 3.28 2.27 23.53
N ALA A 433 2.61 1.95 24.64
CA ALA A 433 1.65 2.85 25.27
C ALA A 433 2.31 4.14 25.76
N ALA A 434 3.51 4.04 26.38
CA ALA A 434 4.26 5.20 26.84
C ALA A 434 4.70 6.10 25.68
N ARG A 435 5.19 5.52 24.58
CA ARG A 435 5.58 6.24 23.36
C ARG A 435 4.38 6.96 22.74
N ARG A 436 3.23 6.26 22.60
CA ARG A 436 1.99 6.86 22.10
C ARG A 436 1.51 8.01 22.98
N ALA A 437 1.61 7.88 24.31
CA ALA A 437 1.27 8.97 25.23
C ALA A 437 2.21 10.18 25.10
N ALA A 438 3.44 9.98 24.62
CA ALA A 438 4.40 11.02 24.29
C ALA A 438 4.23 11.60 22.86
N GLY A 439 3.21 11.18 22.10
CA GLY A 439 2.99 11.60 20.71
C GLY A 439 3.96 10.96 19.72
N GLN A 440 4.55 9.82 20.08
CA GLN A 440 5.48 9.06 19.24
C GLN A 440 4.77 7.87 18.60
N VAL A 441 5.26 7.46 17.44
CA VAL A 441 4.71 6.35 16.63
C VAL A 441 5.55 5.08 16.83
N THR A 442 4.87 3.94 16.89
CA THR A 442 5.51 2.61 16.92
C THR A 442 4.78 1.68 15.97
N THR A 443 5.40 1.38 14.84
CA THR A 443 4.89 0.45 13.84
C THR A 443 5.74 -0.82 13.81
N TYR A 444 5.34 -1.79 13.00
CA TYR A 444 6.16 -2.96 12.71
C TYR A 444 6.32 -3.13 11.20
N TYR A 445 7.36 -3.85 10.78
CA TYR A 445 7.58 -4.20 9.39
C TYR A 445 7.81 -5.69 9.17
N VAL A 446 7.52 -6.12 7.94
CA VAL A 446 7.92 -7.41 7.38
C VAL A 446 8.67 -7.20 6.08
N CYS A 447 9.63 -8.08 5.79
CA CYS A 447 10.44 -8.05 4.58
C CYS A 447 10.76 -9.48 4.12
N CYS A 448 11.71 -9.64 3.22
CA CYS A 448 12.21 -10.90 2.68
C CYS A 448 12.52 -11.99 3.73
N SER A 449 12.78 -11.62 4.97
CA SER A 449 13.14 -12.55 6.04
C SER A 449 11.96 -13.07 6.88
N HIS A 450 10.77 -12.51 6.69
CA HIS A 450 9.58 -12.88 7.46
C HIS A 450 8.65 -13.75 6.62
N ARG A 451 8.29 -14.91 7.14
CA ARG A 451 7.36 -15.79 6.43
C ARG A 451 5.92 -15.30 6.54
N TYR A 452 5.50 -14.89 7.74
CA TYR A 452 4.13 -14.52 8.07
C TYR A 452 4.11 -13.37 9.12
N PRO A 453 3.09 -12.47 9.09
CA PRO A 453 2.25 -12.22 7.92
C PRO A 453 3.05 -11.53 6.83
N ASN A 454 2.83 -11.82 5.54
CA ASN A 454 3.57 -11.16 4.47
C ASN A 454 2.71 -10.95 3.22
N MET A 455 3.25 -10.22 2.25
CA MET A 455 2.57 -9.83 1.01
C MET A 455 3.41 -10.15 -0.22
N PHE A 456 4.04 -11.33 -0.26
CA PHE A 456 4.70 -11.81 -1.48
C PHE A 456 3.66 -12.14 -2.55
N THR A 457 4.04 -12.13 -3.82
CA THR A 457 3.12 -12.45 -4.93
C THR A 457 2.52 -13.86 -4.77
N PHE A 458 3.23 -14.76 -4.12
CA PHE A 458 2.79 -16.12 -3.82
C PHE A 458 2.11 -16.28 -2.44
N SER A 459 2.19 -15.27 -1.54
CA SER A 459 1.55 -15.35 -0.22
C SER A 459 0.05 -15.57 -0.32
N ASP A 460 -0.52 -16.28 0.64
CA ASP A 460 -1.96 -16.37 0.77
C ASP A 460 -2.55 -14.96 0.91
N PRO A 461 -3.60 -14.60 0.13
CA PRO A 461 -4.22 -13.28 0.22
C PRO A 461 -4.69 -12.91 1.62
N ALA A 462 -5.10 -13.88 2.43
CA ALA A 462 -5.49 -13.69 3.83
C ALA A 462 -4.37 -13.09 4.69
N GLU A 463 -3.10 -13.37 4.37
CA GLU A 463 -1.95 -12.81 5.08
C GLU A 463 -1.88 -11.28 4.98
N SER A 464 -2.24 -10.73 3.83
CA SER A 464 -2.27 -9.27 3.64
C SER A 464 -3.29 -8.60 4.54
N THR A 465 -4.46 -9.22 4.76
CA THR A 465 -5.46 -8.77 5.74
C THR A 465 -4.94 -8.95 7.16
N ALA A 466 -4.36 -10.13 7.45
CA ALA A 466 -3.82 -10.45 8.77
C ALA A 466 -2.69 -9.51 9.20
N ALA A 467 -1.95 -8.89 8.26
CA ALA A 467 -0.92 -7.92 8.59
C ALA A 467 -1.47 -6.72 9.39
N ALA A 468 -2.64 -6.20 9.02
CA ALA A 468 -3.26 -5.13 9.79
C ALA A 468 -3.81 -5.62 11.14
N TRP A 469 -4.39 -6.80 11.18
CA TRP A 469 -4.84 -7.42 12.42
C TRP A 469 -3.70 -7.71 13.39
N TYR A 470 -2.53 -8.13 12.88
CA TYR A 470 -1.32 -8.33 13.69
C TYR A 470 -0.87 -7.04 14.37
N ALA A 471 -0.90 -5.89 13.65
CA ALA A 471 -0.61 -4.61 14.26
C ALA A 471 -1.54 -4.31 15.44
N VAL A 472 -2.85 -4.43 15.22
CA VAL A 472 -3.87 -4.16 16.25
C VAL A 472 -3.74 -5.11 17.44
N ALA A 473 -3.48 -6.40 17.20
CA ALA A 473 -3.38 -7.42 18.25
C ALA A 473 -2.12 -7.28 19.11
N ASN A 474 -1.07 -6.64 18.58
CA ASN A 474 0.18 -6.35 19.30
C ASN A 474 0.29 -4.89 19.76
N ASP A 475 -0.80 -4.10 19.67
CA ASP A 475 -0.89 -2.68 20.04
C ASP A 475 0.02 -1.74 19.24
N TYR A 476 0.56 -2.15 18.10
CA TYR A 476 1.28 -1.28 17.19
C TYR A 476 0.34 -0.21 16.61
N ASP A 477 0.89 0.97 16.31
CA ASP A 477 0.14 2.07 15.70
C ASP A 477 -0.17 1.81 14.22
N GLY A 478 0.59 0.90 13.57
CA GLY A 478 0.39 0.58 12.17
C GLY A 478 1.46 -0.36 11.61
N PHE A 479 1.71 -0.22 10.31
CA PHE A 479 2.53 -1.13 9.53
C PHE A 479 3.38 -0.40 8.51
N LEU A 480 4.64 -0.80 8.39
CA LEU A 480 5.55 -0.35 7.36
C LEU A 480 5.90 -1.50 6.40
N ARG A 481 6.00 -1.18 5.11
CA ARG A 481 6.66 -2.02 4.12
C ARG A 481 7.61 -1.17 3.28
N TRP A 482 8.85 -1.66 3.14
CA TRP A 482 9.96 -0.95 2.49
C TRP A 482 9.76 -0.67 1.00
N ALA A 483 8.70 -1.25 0.37
CA ALA A 483 8.49 -1.09 -1.05
C ALA A 483 7.00 -1.16 -1.43
N TYR A 484 6.45 -0.02 -1.87
CA TYR A 484 5.14 0.11 -2.45
C TYR A 484 5.14 -0.23 -3.95
N ASN A 485 6.06 0.40 -4.69
CA ASN A 485 6.11 0.36 -6.15
C ASN A 485 7.54 0.37 -6.71
N SER A 486 8.48 -0.31 -6.04
CA SER A 486 9.84 -0.53 -6.55
C SER A 486 9.82 -1.64 -7.60
N TRP A 487 9.33 -1.28 -8.79
CA TRP A 487 9.04 -2.23 -9.86
C TRP A 487 10.28 -2.91 -10.43
N THR A 488 10.14 -4.19 -10.77
CA THR A 488 11.15 -4.98 -11.49
C THR A 488 11.28 -4.50 -12.94
N GLU A 489 12.10 -5.17 -13.75
CA GLU A 489 12.27 -4.85 -15.17
C GLU A 489 10.94 -5.00 -15.95
N GLU A 490 10.25 -6.13 -15.78
CA GLU A 490 8.98 -6.44 -16.44
C GLU A 490 7.86 -6.67 -15.40
N PRO A 491 7.46 -5.66 -14.60
CA PRO A 491 6.63 -5.87 -13.43
C PRO A 491 5.23 -6.44 -13.73
N LEU A 492 4.72 -6.25 -14.94
CA LEU A 492 3.43 -6.81 -15.37
C LEU A 492 3.49 -8.32 -15.62
N ARG A 493 4.69 -8.89 -15.79
CA ARG A 493 4.90 -10.29 -16.18
C ARG A 493 5.66 -11.09 -15.13
N ASP A 494 6.67 -10.48 -14.48
CA ASP A 494 7.57 -11.16 -13.56
C ASP A 494 7.83 -10.30 -12.30
N SER A 495 7.45 -10.84 -11.16
CA SER A 495 7.64 -10.19 -9.86
C SER A 495 8.90 -10.65 -9.12
N ARG A 496 9.66 -11.57 -9.70
CA ARG A 496 10.94 -12.05 -9.14
C ARG A 496 12.03 -11.00 -9.34
N PHE A 497 12.82 -10.78 -8.32
CA PHE A 497 13.90 -9.80 -8.40
C PHE A 497 15.07 -10.16 -7.48
N ARG A 498 16.22 -10.51 -8.06
CA ARG A 498 17.48 -10.77 -7.34
C ARG A 498 17.27 -11.72 -6.14
N THR A 499 17.68 -11.31 -4.95
CA THR A 499 17.67 -12.12 -3.73
C THR A 499 16.39 -12.01 -2.92
N TRP A 500 15.45 -11.16 -3.32
CA TRP A 500 14.17 -10.99 -2.62
C TRP A 500 13.13 -12.00 -3.11
N PRO A 501 12.28 -12.52 -2.24
CA PRO A 501 11.11 -13.30 -2.68
C PRO A 501 10.23 -12.49 -3.62
N ALA A 502 9.61 -13.15 -4.58
CA ALA A 502 8.81 -12.48 -5.60
C ALA A 502 7.71 -11.60 -5.00
N GLY A 503 7.66 -10.34 -5.42
CA GLY A 503 6.71 -9.35 -4.92
C GLY A 503 7.08 -8.69 -3.60
N ASP A 504 8.28 -8.91 -3.07
CA ASP A 504 8.78 -8.16 -1.92
C ASP A 504 9.00 -6.68 -2.26
N THR A 505 9.35 -6.38 -3.51
CA THR A 505 9.70 -5.04 -3.98
C THR A 505 8.51 -4.17 -4.42
N TYR A 506 7.30 -4.71 -4.52
CA TYR A 506 6.11 -3.92 -4.83
C TYR A 506 4.80 -4.66 -4.52
N VAL A 507 3.75 -3.89 -4.31
CA VAL A 507 2.38 -4.40 -4.04
C VAL A 507 1.34 -3.87 -5.01
N VAL A 508 1.68 -2.91 -5.86
CA VAL A 508 0.84 -2.37 -6.95
C VAL A 508 1.61 -2.38 -8.26
N TYR A 509 0.89 -2.30 -9.36
CA TYR A 509 1.45 -2.46 -10.71
C TYR A 509 1.42 -1.15 -11.51
N PRO A 510 2.25 -1.02 -12.56
CA PRO A 510 2.22 0.11 -13.47
C PRO A 510 0.83 0.45 -14.00
N GLY A 511 0.61 1.74 -14.28
CA GLY A 511 -0.68 2.24 -14.73
C GLY A 511 -1.74 2.29 -13.64
N ALA A 512 -1.33 2.42 -12.37
CA ALA A 512 -2.19 2.44 -11.20
C ALA A 512 -3.09 1.19 -11.07
N ARG A 513 -2.56 0.03 -11.47
CA ARG A 513 -3.25 -1.24 -11.28
C ARG A 513 -3.01 -1.75 -9.86
N SER A 514 -4.09 -2.02 -9.16
CA SER A 514 -4.05 -2.66 -7.84
C SER A 514 -3.69 -4.14 -7.95
N SER A 515 -3.50 -4.80 -6.82
CA SER A 515 -3.32 -6.24 -6.71
C SER A 515 -4.26 -6.85 -5.68
N ILE A 516 -4.44 -8.17 -5.74
CA ILE A 516 -5.15 -8.90 -4.68
C ILE A 516 -4.52 -8.58 -3.32
N ARG A 517 -3.18 -8.58 -3.22
CA ARG A 517 -2.45 -8.28 -1.98
C ARG A 517 -2.77 -6.89 -1.42
N PHE A 518 -2.79 -5.88 -2.27
CA PHE A 518 -3.05 -4.51 -1.86
C PHE A 518 -4.52 -4.28 -1.48
N GLU A 519 -5.48 -4.86 -2.23
CA GLU A 519 -6.90 -4.79 -1.85
C GLU A 519 -7.14 -5.49 -0.52
N ARG A 520 -6.50 -6.63 -0.28
CA ARG A 520 -6.61 -7.37 0.99
C ARG A 520 -5.92 -6.65 2.16
N LEU A 521 -4.79 -5.96 1.95
CA LEU A 521 -4.19 -5.10 2.96
C LEU A 521 -5.14 -3.95 3.34
N ARG A 522 -5.69 -3.26 2.33
CA ARG A 522 -6.65 -2.18 2.55
C ARG A 522 -7.87 -2.66 3.35
N GLU A 523 -8.37 -3.84 3.05
CA GLU A 523 -9.47 -4.45 3.80
C GLU A 523 -9.09 -4.68 5.27
N GLY A 524 -7.89 -5.18 5.54
CA GLY A 524 -7.39 -5.33 6.91
C GLY A 524 -7.23 -4.00 7.66
N ILE A 525 -6.82 -2.93 6.97
CA ILE A 525 -6.74 -1.58 7.56
C ILE A 525 -8.14 -1.05 7.89
N GLN A 526 -9.13 -1.28 7.03
CA GLN A 526 -10.52 -0.93 7.32
C GLN A 526 -11.06 -1.69 8.55
N ASP A 527 -10.70 -2.98 8.69
CA ASP A 527 -11.03 -3.75 9.89
C ASP A 527 -10.37 -3.14 11.15
N ALA A 528 -9.09 -2.74 11.06
CA ALA A 528 -8.39 -2.05 12.15
C ALA A 528 -9.11 -0.75 12.55
N GLU A 529 -9.58 0.03 11.58
CA GLU A 529 -10.36 1.24 11.85
C GLU A 529 -11.74 0.95 12.46
N LYS A 530 -12.42 -0.11 12.02
CA LYS A 530 -13.66 -0.57 12.69
C LYS A 530 -13.38 -0.92 14.14
N ILE A 531 -12.31 -1.65 14.44
CA ILE A 531 -11.90 -2.00 15.81
C ILE A 531 -11.64 -0.72 16.62
N ARG A 532 -10.93 0.27 16.06
CA ARG A 532 -10.66 1.55 16.71
C ARG A 532 -11.97 2.29 17.07
N VAL A 533 -12.89 2.38 16.13
CA VAL A 533 -14.21 3.02 16.33
C VAL A 533 -15.00 2.28 17.42
N LEU A 534 -15.10 0.95 17.33
CA LEU A 534 -15.80 0.12 18.29
C LEU A 534 -15.20 0.21 19.70
N ARG A 535 -13.87 0.17 19.84
CA ARG A 535 -13.18 0.37 21.12
C ARG A 535 -13.53 1.72 21.73
N ALA A 536 -13.52 2.78 20.93
CA ALA A 536 -13.85 4.12 21.39
C ALA A 536 -15.32 4.26 21.82
N GLU A 537 -16.26 3.68 21.09
CA GLU A 537 -17.68 3.67 21.43
C GLU A 537 -17.93 2.88 22.71
N LEU A 538 -17.47 1.63 22.75
CA LEU A 538 -17.69 0.72 23.87
C LEU A 538 -17.01 1.20 25.18
N SER A 539 -15.94 1.99 25.08
CA SER A 539 -15.29 2.57 26.27
C SER A 539 -16.06 3.73 26.89
N ARG A 540 -16.93 4.40 26.13
CA ARG A 540 -17.77 5.51 26.63
C ARG A 540 -19.02 5.02 27.34
N GLU A 541 -19.42 3.78 27.13
CA GLU A 541 -20.58 3.17 27.73
C GLU A 541 -20.18 2.36 28.97
N ASN A 542 -20.80 2.67 30.12
CA ASN A 542 -20.59 1.93 31.36
C ASN A 542 -21.77 0.97 31.64
N SER A 543 -22.01 0.06 30.68
CA SER A 543 -23.08 -0.95 30.79
C SER A 543 -22.50 -2.37 30.77
N ILE A 544 -23.25 -3.33 31.33
CA ILE A 544 -22.88 -4.75 31.30
C ILE A 544 -22.78 -5.22 29.85
N GLU A 545 -23.66 -4.76 28.98
CA GLU A 545 -23.69 -5.13 27.57
C GLU A 545 -22.48 -4.57 26.84
N ALA A 546 -22.07 -3.31 27.05
CA ALA A 546 -20.88 -2.73 26.46
C ALA A 546 -19.60 -3.45 26.93
N ASN A 547 -19.54 -3.83 28.22
CA ASN A 547 -18.42 -4.60 28.75
C ASN A 547 -18.32 -5.98 28.07
N ARG A 548 -19.44 -6.69 27.92
CA ARG A 548 -19.50 -7.99 27.22
C ARG A 548 -19.04 -7.86 25.76
N LYS A 549 -19.53 -6.86 25.05
CA LYS A 549 -19.13 -6.59 23.65
C LYS A 549 -17.63 -6.28 23.54
N ARG A 550 -17.09 -5.52 24.49
CA ARG A 550 -15.66 -5.21 24.53
C ARG A 550 -14.83 -6.47 24.77
N GLU A 551 -15.20 -7.31 25.73
CA GLU A 551 -14.53 -8.58 25.99
C GLU A 551 -14.58 -9.49 24.74
N GLN A 552 -15.71 -9.55 24.05
CA GLN A 552 -15.87 -10.32 22.83
C GLN A 552 -14.96 -9.77 21.69
N LEU A 553 -14.88 -8.45 21.53
CA LEU A 553 -14.00 -7.81 20.55
C LEU A 553 -12.54 -8.14 20.83
N GLU A 554 -12.08 -7.97 22.07
CA GLU A 554 -10.69 -8.24 22.43
C GLU A 554 -10.33 -9.74 22.33
N ALA A 555 -11.25 -10.63 22.70
CA ALA A 555 -11.06 -12.07 22.51
C ALA A 555 -10.95 -12.47 21.04
N THR A 556 -11.61 -11.73 20.14
CA THR A 556 -11.53 -11.94 18.69
C THR A 556 -10.22 -11.40 18.09
N VAL A 557 -9.71 -10.29 18.61
CA VAL A 557 -8.45 -9.66 18.15
C VAL A 557 -7.23 -10.46 18.62
N ALA A 558 -7.20 -10.93 19.85
CA ALA A 558 -6.04 -11.53 20.50
C ALA A 558 -5.33 -12.65 19.71
N PRO A 559 -6.03 -13.58 19.03
CA PRO A 559 -5.36 -14.64 18.26
C PRO A 559 -4.50 -14.16 17.10
N PHE A 560 -4.70 -12.94 16.60
CA PHE A 560 -3.91 -12.38 15.51
C PHE A 560 -2.55 -11.84 15.93
N ALA A 561 -2.23 -11.86 17.23
CA ALA A 561 -0.89 -11.52 17.72
C ALA A 561 0.19 -12.58 17.37
N SER A 562 -0.22 -13.76 16.90
CA SER A 562 0.68 -14.84 16.51
C SER A 562 1.52 -14.49 15.26
N ARG A 563 2.76 -14.97 15.26
CA ARG A 563 3.67 -14.93 14.09
C ARG A 563 3.53 -16.15 13.17
N GLU A 564 2.54 -16.99 13.44
CA GLU A 564 2.19 -18.15 12.64
C GLU A 564 0.73 -18.05 12.22
N PRO A 565 0.37 -18.39 10.97
CA PRO A 565 -1.00 -18.24 10.48
C PRO A 565 -2.00 -19.14 11.23
N GLY A 566 -1.58 -20.32 11.65
CA GLY A 566 -2.48 -21.40 12.05
C GLY A 566 -3.22 -21.97 10.84
N ASP A 567 -3.81 -23.16 11.01
CA ASP A 567 -4.57 -23.85 9.95
C ASP A 567 -5.96 -23.22 9.74
N ASP A 568 -6.40 -22.36 10.65
CA ASP A 568 -7.73 -21.74 10.73
C ASP A 568 -7.76 -20.26 10.34
N LEU A 569 -6.73 -19.73 9.69
CA LEU A 569 -6.61 -18.29 9.41
C LEU A 569 -7.82 -17.74 8.65
N HIS A 570 -8.29 -18.45 7.62
CA HIS A 570 -9.42 -18.00 6.80
C HIS A 570 -10.73 -17.95 7.60
N GLU A 571 -11.03 -19.02 8.35
CA GLU A 571 -12.21 -19.12 9.20
C GLU A 571 -12.20 -18.04 10.30
N ARG A 572 -11.03 -17.82 10.91
CA ARG A 572 -10.83 -16.83 11.95
C ARG A 572 -11.02 -15.40 11.43
N LEU A 573 -10.49 -15.07 10.25
CA LEU A 573 -10.72 -13.78 9.60
C LEU A 573 -12.20 -13.59 9.24
N ALA A 574 -12.85 -14.60 8.69
CA ALA A 574 -14.27 -14.53 8.34
C ALA A 574 -15.14 -14.29 9.59
N ALA A 575 -14.91 -15.05 10.66
CA ALA A 575 -15.63 -14.88 11.93
C ALA A 575 -15.37 -13.51 12.57
N ALA A 576 -14.12 -13.03 12.53
CA ALA A 576 -13.74 -11.73 13.06
C ALA A 576 -14.44 -10.58 12.31
N LYS A 577 -14.45 -10.62 10.98
CA LYS A 577 -15.14 -9.62 10.13
C LYS A 577 -16.66 -9.63 10.36
N GLN A 578 -17.26 -10.81 10.51
CA GLN A 578 -18.66 -10.93 10.84
C GLN A 578 -18.95 -10.23 12.18
N LEU A 579 -18.16 -10.48 13.21
CA LEU A 579 -18.32 -9.83 14.51
C LEU A 579 -18.24 -8.30 14.43
N LEU A 580 -17.25 -7.74 13.68
CA LEU A 580 -17.13 -6.29 13.51
C LEU A 580 -18.38 -5.65 12.88
N ASN A 581 -19.12 -6.40 12.08
CA ASN A 581 -20.36 -5.93 11.45
C ASN A 581 -21.59 -6.10 12.35
N GLU A 582 -21.55 -7.00 13.34
CA GLU A 582 -22.63 -7.26 14.30
C GLU A 582 -22.56 -6.36 15.55
N LEU A 583 -21.37 -5.95 15.97
CA LEU A 583 -21.16 -5.05 17.12
C LEU A 583 -21.59 -3.63 16.85
#